data_4c618a8a3416ddf578d30b469059732f
#
_entry.id   4c618a8a3416ddf578d30b469059732f
#
_cell.length_a   1.000
_cell.length_b   1.000
_cell.length_c   1.000
_cell.angle_alpha   90.00
_cell.angle_beta   90.00
_cell.angle_gamma   90.00
#
_symmetry.space_group_name_H-M   'P 1'
#
loop_
_entity.id
_entity.type
_entity.pdbx_description
1 polymer ?
#
loop_
_entity_poly.entity_id
_entity_poly.type
_entity_poly.pdbx_seq_one_letter_code
_entity_poly.pdbx_strand_id
1 'polypeptide(L)'
;MKGRYAKPLAVMYRDEREVMVDLNLSDEERKALNSWRRPIVLAEEKVHNAPWLNEGYRSLGVLLPYMAIHYDLFTEAPELRRIVVTSGNMGGRPIVIADEEAHDLFDSKVDSVVSYNRDIYNRVDDSVVQEYDGVCRPIRRSRGYTPEPLRNVQATEGILAVGAEQVSCFAIGKKEDILLGQHIGELSCRENLSFFEESISHFSRMFRFEPRCVVCDLHPDYFATAWGERCAAERHIPVYRVQHHHAHAVAVMAEYALTGDVLALCLDGTGYGDDCTIWGGELIRCSRTEYRRLSHHLYLPMPGGDIAAREPWRMAVSLLYSL
;
A
#
# COMPACT_ATOMS: atom_id res chain seq x y z
N MET A 1 -3.06 -19.92 -11.04
CA MET A 1 -3.79 -19.48 -9.85
C MET A 1 -3.84 -17.95 -9.70
N LYS A 2 -2.75 -17.22 -9.71
CA LYS A 2 -2.75 -15.75 -9.51
C LYS A 2 -2.96 -14.92 -10.77
N GLY A 3 -2.76 -15.45 -12.00
CA GLY A 3 -2.92 -14.73 -13.27
C GLY A 3 -2.12 -13.40 -13.35
N ARG A 4 -1.04 -13.31 -12.59
CA ARG A 4 -0.24 -12.08 -12.46
C ARG A 4 0.91 -12.10 -13.44
N TYR A 5 0.83 -11.31 -14.49
CA TYR A 5 2.01 -10.89 -15.24
C TYR A 5 2.78 -9.85 -14.42
N ALA A 6 4.09 -10.03 -14.27
CA ALA A 6 5.04 -9.07 -13.69
C ALA A 6 4.81 -8.64 -12.21
N LYS A 7 4.15 -9.45 -11.36
CA LYS A 7 4.18 -9.22 -9.91
C LYS A 7 5.05 -10.28 -9.24
N PRO A 8 6.18 -9.92 -8.61
CA PRO A 8 7.06 -10.87 -7.94
C PRO A 8 6.33 -11.66 -6.86
N LEU A 9 6.74 -12.91 -6.67
CA LEU A 9 6.34 -13.74 -5.54
C LEU A 9 7.37 -13.56 -4.42
N ALA A 10 6.91 -13.67 -3.17
CA ALA A 10 7.80 -13.64 -2.02
C ALA A 10 8.30 -15.06 -1.69
N VAL A 11 9.49 -15.13 -1.09
CA VAL A 11 10.11 -16.38 -0.64
C VAL A 11 10.35 -16.31 0.85
N MET A 12 9.78 -17.26 1.58
CA MET A 12 10.08 -17.44 3.00
C MET A 12 11.24 -18.40 3.15
N TYR A 13 12.30 -17.95 3.82
CA TYR A 13 13.46 -18.76 4.16
C TYR A 13 13.34 -19.26 5.59
N ARG A 14 13.91 -20.44 5.86
CA ARG A 14 13.94 -21.03 7.18
C ARG A 14 14.60 -20.12 8.22
N ASP A 15 15.71 -19.50 7.85
CA ASP A 15 16.48 -18.58 8.70
C ASP A 15 17.32 -17.61 7.87
N GLU A 16 17.93 -16.63 8.53
CA GLU A 16 18.79 -15.61 7.89
C GLU A 16 20.00 -16.22 7.17
N ARG A 17 20.57 -17.30 7.68
CA ARG A 17 21.76 -17.94 7.09
C ARG A 17 21.43 -18.45 5.69
N GLU A 18 20.25 -19.04 5.54
CA GLU A 18 19.77 -19.51 4.24
C GLU A 18 19.49 -18.36 3.27
N VAL A 19 18.98 -17.22 3.76
CA VAL A 19 18.83 -16.01 2.93
C VAL A 19 20.18 -15.53 2.41
N MET A 20 21.19 -15.47 3.30
CA MET A 20 22.54 -15.01 2.95
C MET A 20 23.29 -15.93 1.97
N VAL A 21 22.83 -17.16 1.76
CA VAL A 21 23.38 -18.03 0.69
C VAL A 21 23.02 -17.45 -0.69
N ASP A 22 21.79 -17.01 -0.84
CA ASP A 22 21.20 -16.66 -2.12
C ASP A 22 21.19 -15.14 -2.43
N LEU A 23 21.15 -14.28 -1.38
CA LEU A 23 20.99 -12.83 -1.52
C LEU A 23 22.16 -12.04 -0.90
N ASN A 24 22.33 -10.83 -1.43
CA ASN A 24 23.18 -9.80 -0.83
C ASN A 24 22.30 -8.92 0.06
N LEU A 25 22.54 -8.94 1.36
CA LEU A 25 21.80 -8.12 2.31
C LEU A 25 22.71 -7.02 2.87
N SER A 26 22.23 -5.79 2.86
CA SER A 26 22.81 -4.70 3.65
C SER A 26 22.55 -4.92 5.15
N ASP A 27 23.25 -4.18 6.01
CA ASP A 27 23.01 -4.25 7.46
C ASP A 27 21.59 -3.80 7.83
N GLU A 28 21.04 -2.81 7.11
CA GLU A 28 19.67 -2.32 7.36
C GLU A 28 18.61 -3.31 6.87
N GLU A 29 18.83 -3.98 5.74
CA GLU A 29 17.96 -5.07 5.28
C GLU A 29 17.97 -6.24 6.26
N ARG A 30 19.14 -6.60 6.80
CA ARG A 30 19.27 -7.65 7.84
C ARG A 30 18.53 -7.27 9.12
N LYS A 31 18.65 -6.03 9.58
CA LYS A 31 17.91 -5.51 10.74
C LYS A 31 16.40 -5.57 10.50
N ALA A 32 15.93 -5.13 9.34
CA ALA A 32 14.51 -5.18 8.98
C ALA A 32 14.00 -6.62 8.94
N LEU A 33 14.71 -7.53 8.26
CA LEU A 33 14.37 -8.94 8.11
C LEU A 33 14.25 -9.65 9.48
N ASN A 34 15.18 -9.36 10.40
CA ASN A 34 15.22 -9.97 11.73
C ASN A 34 14.34 -9.25 12.76
N SER A 35 13.75 -8.10 12.41
CA SER A 35 12.88 -7.36 13.32
C SER A 35 11.65 -8.18 13.71
N TRP A 36 11.02 -7.84 14.83
CA TRP A 36 9.75 -8.46 15.24
C TRP A 36 8.61 -8.25 14.23
N ARG A 37 8.73 -7.26 13.35
CA ARG A 37 7.77 -6.95 12.28
C ARG A 37 7.77 -8.00 11.18
N ARG A 38 8.90 -8.69 10.97
CA ARG A 38 9.04 -9.73 9.95
C ARG A 38 8.46 -9.32 8.59
N PRO A 39 8.87 -8.17 8.01
CA PRO A 39 8.38 -7.75 6.71
C PRO A 39 8.92 -8.62 5.59
N ILE A 40 8.33 -8.48 4.40
CA ILE A 40 8.99 -8.84 3.15
C ILE A 40 10.04 -7.76 2.85
N VAL A 41 11.31 -8.16 2.77
CA VAL A 41 12.43 -7.29 2.39
C VAL A 41 12.75 -7.53 0.93
N LEU A 42 12.79 -6.47 0.12
CA LEU A 42 13.23 -6.55 -1.27
C LEU A 42 14.75 -6.45 -1.31
N ALA A 43 15.44 -7.55 -1.58
CA ALA A 43 16.89 -7.63 -1.58
C ALA A 43 17.45 -8.17 -2.89
N GLU A 44 18.69 -7.82 -3.22
CA GLU A 44 19.35 -8.19 -4.48
C GLU A 44 19.80 -9.65 -4.46
N GLU A 45 19.46 -10.42 -5.51
CA GLU A 45 19.94 -11.78 -5.68
C GLU A 45 21.42 -11.81 -6.08
N LYS A 46 22.21 -12.73 -5.49
CA LYS A 46 23.58 -13.01 -5.90
C LYS A 46 23.64 -13.62 -7.30
N VAL A 47 22.71 -14.52 -7.58
CA VAL A 47 22.55 -15.19 -8.86
C VAL A 47 21.06 -15.32 -9.16
N HIS A 48 20.66 -14.86 -10.32
CA HIS A 48 19.26 -14.92 -10.75
C HIS A 48 18.88 -16.33 -11.19
N ASN A 49 18.65 -17.23 -10.21
CA ASN A 49 18.41 -18.65 -10.43
C ASN A 49 16.96 -19.03 -10.74
N ALA A 50 16.01 -18.15 -10.43
CA ALA A 50 14.59 -18.41 -10.61
C ALA A 50 13.85 -17.20 -11.20
N PRO A 51 14.13 -16.85 -12.47
CA PRO A 51 13.59 -15.64 -13.11
C PRO A 51 12.06 -15.62 -13.15
N TRP A 52 11.40 -16.76 -13.04
CA TRP A 52 9.93 -16.87 -12.96
C TRP A 52 9.33 -16.38 -11.62
N LEU A 53 10.15 -16.19 -10.57
CA LEU A 53 9.72 -15.62 -9.29
C LEU A 53 9.59 -14.11 -9.35
N ASN A 54 10.48 -13.45 -10.09
CA ASN A 54 10.65 -12.01 -10.13
C ASN A 54 11.00 -11.48 -11.53
N GLU A 55 10.33 -12.03 -12.55
CA GLU A 55 10.58 -11.68 -13.96
C GLU A 55 10.70 -10.16 -14.17
N GLY A 56 11.85 -9.75 -14.75
CA GLY A 56 12.16 -8.34 -15.01
C GLY A 56 12.75 -7.56 -13.83
N TYR A 57 12.88 -8.17 -12.64
CA TYR A 57 13.47 -7.52 -11.47
C TYR A 57 14.76 -8.20 -11.03
N ARG A 58 15.68 -7.41 -10.45
CA ARG A 58 16.91 -7.93 -9.84
C ARG A 58 16.75 -8.25 -8.35
N SER A 59 15.69 -7.77 -7.73
CA SER A 59 15.38 -7.99 -6.32
C SER A 59 14.35 -9.08 -6.14
N LEU A 60 14.52 -9.87 -5.09
CA LEU A 60 13.58 -10.87 -4.62
C LEU A 60 12.97 -10.42 -3.29
N GLY A 61 11.66 -10.58 -3.14
CA GLY A 61 11.01 -10.37 -1.85
C GLY A 61 11.24 -11.54 -0.92
N VAL A 62 11.90 -11.32 0.21
CA VAL A 62 12.23 -12.38 1.18
C VAL A 62 11.71 -12.05 2.57
N LEU A 63 11.30 -13.08 3.31
CA LEU A 63 10.84 -12.96 4.68
C LEU A 63 11.23 -14.18 5.50
N LEU A 64 11.17 -14.04 6.83
CA LEU A 64 11.40 -15.11 7.78
C LEU A 64 10.10 -15.57 8.45
N PRO A 65 10.07 -16.77 9.06
CA PRO A 65 8.93 -17.27 9.79
C PRO A 65 8.44 -16.31 10.88
N TYR A 66 7.11 -16.16 11.02
CA TYR A 66 6.48 -15.29 12.00
C TYR A 66 5.23 -15.90 12.67
N MET A 67 4.81 -17.09 12.23
CA MET A 67 3.73 -17.87 12.84
C MET A 67 4.24 -19.25 13.25
N ALA A 68 3.62 -19.86 14.27
CA ALA A 68 3.98 -21.20 14.74
C ALA A 68 4.04 -22.22 13.58
N ILE A 69 3.01 -22.25 12.75
CA ILE A 69 2.94 -23.16 11.60
C ILE A 69 4.13 -23.03 10.64
N HIS A 70 4.72 -21.84 10.49
CA HIS A 70 5.91 -21.69 9.65
C HIS A 70 7.14 -22.37 10.26
N TYR A 71 7.30 -22.28 11.59
CA TYR A 71 8.38 -22.95 12.31
C TYR A 71 8.18 -24.45 12.29
N ASP A 72 6.96 -24.92 12.53
CA ASP A 72 6.62 -26.35 12.49
C ASP A 72 6.92 -26.94 11.11
N LEU A 73 6.54 -26.24 10.04
CA LEU A 73 6.83 -26.68 8.67
C LEU A 73 8.32 -26.92 8.42
N PHE A 74 9.19 -25.97 8.81
CA PHE A 74 10.63 -26.11 8.63
C PHE A 74 11.28 -27.09 9.63
N THR A 75 10.62 -27.38 10.74
CA THR A 75 11.09 -28.38 11.72
C THR A 75 10.77 -29.79 11.25
N GLU A 76 9.54 -30.01 10.74
CA GLU A 76 9.09 -31.34 10.27
C GLU A 76 9.68 -31.69 8.90
N ALA A 77 10.08 -30.69 8.09
CA ALA A 77 10.71 -30.86 6.79
C ALA A 77 12.10 -30.17 6.76
N PRO A 78 13.12 -30.71 7.44
CA PRO A 78 14.42 -30.05 7.59
C PRO A 78 15.21 -29.91 6.28
N GLU A 79 14.86 -30.64 5.24
CA GLU A 79 15.39 -30.50 3.87
C GLU A 79 14.90 -29.23 3.19
N LEU A 80 13.77 -28.65 3.62
CA LEU A 80 13.26 -27.39 3.07
C LEU A 80 14.08 -26.23 3.59
N ARG A 81 14.73 -25.52 2.70
CA ARG A 81 15.47 -24.28 3.00
C ARG A 81 14.59 -23.04 2.85
N ARG A 82 13.68 -23.09 1.90
CA ARG A 82 12.82 -21.98 1.49
C ARG A 82 11.54 -22.47 0.82
N ILE A 83 10.49 -21.65 0.90
CA ILE A 83 9.21 -21.88 0.24
C ILE A 83 8.72 -20.61 -0.44
N VAL A 84 8.03 -20.73 -1.54
CA VAL A 84 7.34 -19.59 -2.18
C VAL A 84 6.04 -19.33 -1.43
N VAL A 85 5.81 -18.09 -1.04
CA VAL A 85 4.61 -17.69 -0.31
C VAL A 85 3.85 -16.59 -1.05
N THR A 86 2.54 -16.62 -0.90
CA THR A 86 1.67 -15.59 -1.48
C THR A 86 0.39 -15.49 -0.66
N SER A 87 -0.25 -14.31 -0.65
CA SER A 87 -1.55 -14.11 0.02
C SER A 87 -2.63 -15.05 -0.53
N GLY A 88 -3.50 -15.57 0.36
CA GLY A 88 -4.64 -16.43 0.01
C GLY A 88 -5.80 -15.63 -0.58
N ASN A 89 -5.67 -15.18 -1.84
CA ASN A 89 -6.73 -14.44 -2.55
C ASN A 89 -6.63 -14.63 -4.07
N MET A 90 -7.70 -14.32 -4.77
CA MET A 90 -7.65 -14.08 -6.21
C MET A 90 -7.02 -12.70 -6.49
N GLY A 91 -6.35 -12.55 -7.62
CA GLY A 91 -5.64 -11.30 -7.93
C GLY A 91 -6.52 -10.06 -7.82
N GLY A 92 -6.07 -9.05 -7.05
CA GLY A 92 -6.78 -7.78 -6.84
C GLY A 92 -7.90 -7.80 -5.81
N ARG A 93 -8.25 -8.96 -5.23
CA ARG A 93 -9.28 -9.10 -4.19
C ARG A 93 -8.67 -9.18 -2.79
N PRO A 94 -9.45 -8.95 -1.72
CA PRO A 94 -8.99 -9.13 -0.35
C PRO A 94 -8.58 -10.57 -0.05
N ILE A 95 -7.78 -10.75 1.00
CA ILE A 95 -7.42 -12.08 1.52
C ILE A 95 -8.67 -12.79 2.03
N VAL A 96 -8.82 -14.07 1.67
CA VAL A 96 -9.88 -14.94 2.17
C VAL A 96 -9.65 -15.22 3.65
N ILE A 97 -10.73 -15.18 4.45
CA ILE A 97 -10.66 -15.41 5.90
C ILE A 97 -11.66 -16.48 6.38
N ALA A 98 -12.65 -16.85 5.57
CA ALA A 98 -13.61 -17.90 5.91
C ALA A 98 -13.21 -19.23 5.26
N ASP A 99 -13.29 -20.33 6.03
CA ASP A 99 -12.92 -21.66 5.55
C ASP A 99 -13.75 -22.10 4.36
N GLU A 100 -15.08 -21.84 4.39
CA GLU A 100 -15.97 -22.18 3.28
C GLU A 100 -15.56 -21.45 1.99
N GLU A 101 -15.26 -20.16 2.09
CA GLU A 101 -14.79 -19.37 0.94
C GLU A 101 -13.43 -19.90 0.42
N ALA A 102 -12.55 -20.33 1.32
CA ALA A 102 -11.26 -20.91 0.94
C ALA A 102 -11.45 -22.23 0.18
N HIS A 103 -12.32 -23.11 0.63
CA HIS A 103 -12.67 -24.35 -0.06
C HIS A 103 -13.29 -24.07 -1.45
N ASP A 104 -14.27 -23.19 -1.52
CA ASP A 104 -14.93 -22.83 -2.79
C ASP A 104 -13.93 -22.29 -3.83
N LEU A 105 -12.98 -21.46 -3.39
CA LEU A 105 -12.04 -20.82 -4.29
C LEU A 105 -10.81 -21.67 -4.64
N PHE A 106 -10.38 -22.54 -3.74
CA PHE A 106 -9.05 -23.16 -3.85
C PHE A 106 -9.05 -24.67 -4.03
N ASP A 107 -10.06 -25.44 -3.60
CA ASP A 107 -10.05 -26.93 -3.67
C ASP A 107 -9.69 -27.48 -5.05
N SER A 108 -10.15 -26.82 -6.11
CA SER A 108 -9.82 -27.22 -7.49
C SER A 108 -8.43 -26.75 -7.99
N LYS A 109 -7.67 -26.02 -7.16
CA LYS A 109 -6.44 -25.30 -7.58
C LYS A 109 -5.23 -25.61 -6.72
N VAL A 110 -5.41 -26.26 -5.57
CA VAL A 110 -4.36 -26.61 -4.61
C VAL A 110 -4.50 -28.07 -4.20
N ASP A 111 -3.41 -28.66 -3.73
CA ASP A 111 -3.40 -30.06 -3.28
C ASP A 111 -4.06 -30.21 -1.90
N SER A 112 -4.00 -29.18 -1.07
CA SER A 112 -4.58 -29.20 0.28
C SER A 112 -4.92 -27.80 0.76
N VAL A 113 -6.00 -27.68 1.54
CA VAL A 113 -6.37 -26.51 2.35
C VAL A 113 -6.16 -26.86 3.80
N VAL A 114 -5.38 -26.08 4.51
CA VAL A 114 -5.16 -26.24 5.96
C VAL A 114 -5.90 -25.15 6.68
N SER A 115 -6.83 -25.52 7.53
CA SER A 115 -7.59 -24.60 8.38
C SER A 115 -7.41 -24.96 9.86
N TYR A 116 -7.89 -24.15 10.76
CA TYR A 116 -7.86 -24.37 12.19
C TYR A 116 -9.13 -23.80 12.86
N ASN A 117 -9.40 -24.25 14.08
CA ASN A 117 -10.64 -23.97 14.79
C ASN A 117 -10.75 -22.56 15.40
N ARG A 118 -10.16 -21.56 14.75
CA ARG A 118 -10.19 -20.16 15.20
C ARG A 118 -10.38 -19.25 13.99
N ASP A 119 -11.45 -18.45 14.03
CA ASP A 119 -11.77 -17.52 12.96
C ASP A 119 -10.70 -16.46 12.77
N ILE A 120 -10.45 -16.11 11.52
CA ILE A 120 -9.62 -14.95 11.15
C ILE A 120 -10.49 -13.71 11.22
N TYR A 121 -10.29 -12.89 12.24
CA TYR A 121 -11.08 -11.70 12.47
C TYR A 121 -10.69 -10.51 11.60
N ASN A 122 -9.41 -10.36 11.29
CA ASN A 122 -8.89 -9.22 10.54
C ASN A 122 -7.99 -9.68 9.39
N ARG A 123 -8.26 -9.18 8.19
CA ARG A 123 -7.39 -9.38 7.03
C ARG A 123 -6.17 -8.49 7.19
N VAL A 124 -4.98 -9.08 7.11
CA VAL A 124 -3.73 -8.34 7.19
C VAL A 124 -2.77 -8.88 6.14
N ASP A 125 -2.36 -8.01 5.23
CA ASP A 125 -1.33 -8.33 4.23
C ASP A 125 0.07 -8.19 4.84
N ASP A 126 1.09 -8.75 4.19
CA ASP A 126 2.46 -8.56 4.61
C ASP A 126 2.95 -7.16 4.23
N SER A 127 3.68 -6.52 5.14
CA SER A 127 4.41 -5.30 4.82
C SER A 127 5.58 -5.61 3.90
N VAL A 128 5.86 -4.70 2.98
CA VAL A 128 7.00 -4.77 2.07
C VAL A 128 7.90 -3.57 2.33
N VAL A 129 9.18 -3.83 2.53
CA VAL A 129 10.20 -2.79 2.73
C VAL A 129 11.31 -2.91 1.69
N GLN A 130 11.89 -1.78 1.37
CA GLN A 130 13.07 -1.68 0.51
C GLN A 130 14.08 -0.75 1.14
N GLU A 131 15.34 -1.13 1.09
CA GLU A 131 16.44 -0.26 1.46
C GLU A 131 16.70 0.75 0.35
N TYR A 132 16.83 2.01 0.74
CA TYR A 132 17.27 3.09 -0.12
C TYR A 132 18.08 4.08 0.72
N ASP A 133 19.31 4.37 0.29
CA ASP A 133 20.24 5.30 0.95
C ASP A 133 20.45 5.00 2.44
N GLY A 134 20.68 3.72 2.77
CA GLY A 134 20.94 3.27 4.14
C GLY A 134 19.71 3.22 5.05
N VAL A 135 18.49 3.33 4.52
CA VAL A 135 17.24 3.29 5.29
C VAL A 135 16.24 2.34 4.66
N CYS A 136 15.76 1.37 5.44
CA CYS A 136 14.63 0.53 5.01
C CYS A 136 13.30 1.29 5.13
N ARG A 137 12.64 1.51 4.00
CA ARG A 137 11.38 2.24 3.89
C ARG A 137 10.24 1.30 3.52
N PRO A 138 9.06 1.41 4.15
CA PRO A 138 7.89 0.62 3.76
C PRO A 138 7.33 1.10 2.42
N ILE A 139 7.30 0.20 1.43
CA ILE A 139 6.58 0.38 0.16
C ILE A 139 5.11 0.00 0.33
N ARG A 140 4.86 -1.05 1.13
CA ARG A 140 3.52 -1.43 1.60
C ARG A 140 3.53 -1.45 3.11
N ARG A 141 2.62 -0.66 3.71
CA ARG A 141 2.46 -0.58 5.16
C ARG A 141 1.28 -1.43 5.59
N SER A 142 1.55 -2.53 6.29
CA SER A 142 0.53 -3.47 6.78
C SER A 142 1.04 -4.18 8.06
N ARG A 143 1.03 -5.50 8.14
CA ARG A 143 1.43 -6.28 9.31
C ARG A 143 2.78 -5.81 9.88
N GLY A 144 2.81 -5.56 11.19
CA GLY A 144 4.00 -5.14 11.94
C GLY A 144 4.32 -3.64 11.86
N TYR A 145 3.75 -2.90 10.91
CA TYR A 145 3.88 -1.44 10.77
C TYR A 145 2.57 -0.70 11.04
N THR A 146 1.44 -1.38 10.87
CA THR A 146 0.12 -0.87 11.23
C THR A 146 -0.33 -1.60 12.50
N PRO A 147 -0.85 -0.88 13.50
CA PRO A 147 -1.26 0.53 13.55
C PRO A 147 -0.24 1.46 14.26
N GLU A 148 1.05 1.31 14.02
CA GLU A 148 2.05 2.16 14.65
C GLU A 148 1.77 3.65 14.35
N PRO A 149 1.64 4.51 15.38
CA PRO A 149 1.27 5.90 15.19
C PRO A 149 2.42 6.71 14.57
N LEU A 150 2.04 7.62 13.67
CA LEU A 150 2.91 8.69 13.19
C LEU A 150 2.61 9.93 14.01
N ARG A 151 3.60 10.46 14.71
CA ARG A 151 3.43 11.71 15.46
C ARG A 151 3.37 12.90 14.52
N ASN A 152 2.40 13.77 14.77
CA ASN A 152 2.26 15.03 14.07
C ASN A 152 2.46 16.21 15.05
N VAL A 153 2.84 17.36 14.50
CA VAL A 153 3.02 18.60 15.28
C VAL A 153 1.70 19.33 15.56
N GLN A 154 0.61 18.91 14.96
CA GLN A 154 -0.72 19.51 15.08
C GLN A 154 -1.72 18.47 15.59
N ALA A 155 -2.73 18.95 16.32
CA ALA A 155 -3.82 18.09 16.76
C ALA A 155 -4.61 17.55 15.57
N THR A 156 -4.84 16.24 15.59
CA THR A 156 -5.57 15.51 14.52
C THR A 156 -6.86 14.85 15.03
N GLU A 157 -7.22 15.08 16.28
CA GLU A 157 -8.34 14.42 16.96
C GLU A 157 -9.65 14.49 16.19
N GLY A 158 -10.19 13.32 15.84
CA GLY A 158 -11.46 13.19 15.14
C GLY A 158 -11.40 13.35 13.64
N ILE A 159 -10.21 13.43 13.02
CA ILE A 159 -10.06 13.47 11.56
C ILE A 159 -10.08 12.03 11.02
N LEU A 160 -11.00 11.76 10.09
CA LEU A 160 -11.01 10.55 9.27
C LEU A 160 -10.60 10.92 7.86
N ALA A 161 -9.43 10.51 7.40
CA ALA A 161 -8.98 10.66 6.02
C ALA A 161 -9.19 9.35 5.28
N VAL A 162 -9.94 9.39 4.17
CA VAL A 162 -10.36 8.18 3.44
C VAL A 162 -9.42 7.81 2.29
N GLY A 163 -8.45 8.68 1.96
CA GLY A 163 -7.47 8.42 0.91
C GLY A 163 -8.03 8.54 -0.49
N ALA A 164 -7.31 7.97 -1.45
CA ALA A 164 -7.66 7.93 -2.87
C ALA A 164 -8.01 6.50 -3.31
N GLU A 165 -8.17 6.28 -4.62
CA GLU A 165 -8.69 5.04 -5.21
C GLU A 165 -7.66 3.92 -5.30
N GLN A 166 -6.44 4.26 -5.76
CA GLN A 166 -5.38 3.27 -6.01
C GLN A 166 -4.48 3.13 -4.77
N VAL A 167 -4.03 1.89 -4.51
CA VAL A 167 -3.16 1.59 -3.37
C VAL A 167 -3.72 2.16 -2.06
N SER A 168 -5.05 2.11 -1.93
CA SER A 168 -5.81 2.82 -0.91
C SER A 168 -5.43 2.37 0.50
N CYS A 169 -5.39 3.33 1.39
CA CYS A 169 -5.47 3.17 2.83
C CYS A 169 -6.19 4.39 3.43
N PHE A 170 -6.70 4.25 4.63
CA PHE A 170 -7.30 5.36 5.39
C PHE A 170 -6.39 5.78 6.53
N ALA A 171 -6.69 6.91 7.14
CA ALA A 171 -6.04 7.34 8.37
C ALA A 171 -7.06 7.91 9.36
N ILE A 172 -6.82 7.67 10.65
CA ILE A 172 -7.57 8.28 11.73
C ILE A 172 -6.64 9.14 12.58
N GLY A 173 -7.11 10.31 12.97
CA GLY A 173 -6.39 11.22 13.85
C GLY A 173 -6.84 11.07 15.30
N LYS A 174 -5.90 10.86 16.21
CA LYS A 174 -6.15 10.74 17.63
C LYS A 174 -5.15 11.55 18.44
N LYS A 175 -5.62 12.64 19.06
CA LYS A 175 -4.77 13.66 19.68
C LYS A 175 -3.79 14.24 18.67
N GLU A 176 -2.49 14.00 18.85
CA GLU A 176 -1.40 14.39 17.95
C GLU A 176 -0.91 13.23 17.08
N ASP A 177 -1.50 12.04 17.22
CA ASP A 177 -1.10 10.85 16.49
C ASP A 177 -1.97 10.65 15.24
N ILE A 178 -1.33 10.25 14.16
CA ILE A 178 -1.99 9.77 12.93
C ILE A 178 -1.80 8.26 12.88
N LEU A 179 -2.90 7.54 12.88
CA LEU A 179 -2.92 6.09 12.77
C LEU A 179 -3.32 5.73 11.34
N LEU A 180 -2.34 5.29 10.56
CA LEU A 180 -2.60 4.80 9.21
C LEU A 180 -3.23 3.41 9.27
N GLY A 181 -4.28 3.22 8.49
CA GLY A 181 -4.85 1.90 8.22
C GLY A 181 -3.87 1.02 7.45
N GLN A 182 -4.21 -0.24 7.36
CA GLN A 182 -3.47 -1.16 6.52
C GLN A 182 -3.73 -0.91 5.03
N HIS A 183 -2.85 -1.42 4.19
CA HIS A 183 -3.04 -1.44 2.75
C HIS A 183 -4.31 -2.20 2.38
N ILE A 184 -5.22 -1.55 1.67
CA ILE A 184 -6.47 -2.14 1.17
C ILE A 184 -6.31 -2.61 -0.27
N GLY A 185 -5.61 -1.83 -1.09
CA GLY A 185 -5.48 -2.04 -2.53
C GLY A 185 -6.36 -1.10 -3.34
N GLU A 186 -6.72 -1.48 -4.55
CA GLU A 186 -7.59 -0.69 -5.42
C GLU A 186 -9.05 -0.83 -4.99
N LEU A 187 -9.76 0.29 -4.82
CA LEU A 187 -11.19 0.29 -4.46
C LEU A 187 -12.13 0.07 -5.66
N SER A 188 -11.60 -0.43 -6.76
CA SER A 188 -12.33 -0.65 -8.03
C SER A 188 -13.34 -1.81 -8.01
N CYS A 189 -13.41 -2.58 -6.93
CA CYS A 189 -14.36 -3.67 -6.78
C CYS A 189 -15.07 -3.65 -5.42
N ARG A 190 -16.26 -4.26 -5.39
CA ARG A 190 -17.13 -4.28 -4.22
C ARG A 190 -16.46 -4.94 -3.00
N GLU A 191 -15.68 -5.99 -3.22
CA GLU A 191 -15.01 -6.73 -2.16
C GLU A 191 -13.96 -5.86 -1.46
N ASN A 192 -13.19 -5.06 -2.22
CA ASN A 192 -12.21 -4.15 -1.64
C ASN A 192 -12.89 -2.99 -0.90
N LEU A 193 -14.01 -2.48 -1.41
CA LEU A 193 -14.79 -1.46 -0.70
C LEU A 193 -15.37 -2.01 0.61
N SER A 194 -15.90 -3.23 0.61
CA SER A 194 -16.35 -3.88 1.85
C SER A 194 -15.21 -4.06 2.85
N PHE A 195 -14.03 -4.45 2.38
CA PHE A 195 -12.83 -4.58 3.22
C PHE A 195 -12.37 -3.22 3.77
N PHE A 196 -12.47 -2.16 2.99
CA PHE A 196 -12.21 -0.79 3.43
C PHE A 196 -13.15 -0.36 4.56
N GLU A 197 -14.46 -0.56 4.39
CA GLU A 197 -15.49 -0.27 5.40
C GLU A 197 -15.27 -1.07 6.69
N GLU A 198 -15.00 -2.37 6.57
CA GLU A 198 -14.70 -3.27 7.68
C GLU A 198 -13.45 -2.79 8.44
N SER A 199 -12.39 -2.43 7.73
CA SER A 199 -11.13 -1.98 8.32
C SER A 199 -11.30 -0.68 9.10
N ILE A 200 -12.04 0.30 8.57
CA ILE A 200 -12.35 1.56 9.28
C ILE A 200 -13.18 1.26 10.55
N SER A 201 -14.16 0.37 10.43
CA SER A 201 -14.99 -0.04 11.59
C SER A 201 -14.15 -0.70 12.68
N HIS A 202 -13.22 -1.59 12.31
CA HIS A 202 -12.31 -2.26 13.24
C HIS A 202 -11.38 -1.26 13.94
N PHE A 203 -10.77 -0.33 13.19
CA PHE A 203 -9.93 0.72 13.76
C PHE A 203 -10.71 1.64 14.68
N SER A 204 -11.91 2.06 14.27
CA SER A 204 -12.77 2.91 15.11
C SER A 204 -13.08 2.27 16.46
N ARG A 205 -13.41 0.98 16.47
CA ARG A 205 -13.65 0.23 17.71
C ARG A 205 -12.37 0.07 18.55
N MET A 206 -11.26 -0.33 17.92
CA MET A 206 -9.98 -0.57 18.60
C MET A 206 -9.47 0.68 19.29
N PHE A 207 -9.54 1.83 18.62
CA PHE A 207 -9.03 3.10 19.11
C PHE A 207 -10.10 3.97 19.79
N ARG A 208 -11.34 3.50 19.90
CA ARG A 208 -12.48 4.30 20.39
C ARG A 208 -12.52 5.64 19.68
N PHE A 209 -12.46 5.57 18.34
CA PHE A 209 -12.41 6.74 17.48
C PHE A 209 -13.81 7.11 17.01
N GLU A 210 -14.12 8.39 17.13
CA GLU A 210 -15.36 8.99 16.63
C GLU A 210 -14.98 10.11 15.66
N PRO A 211 -15.36 10.01 14.38
CA PRO A 211 -15.03 11.05 13.41
C PRO A 211 -15.81 12.33 13.70
N ARG A 212 -15.11 13.47 13.66
CA ARG A 212 -15.65 14.83 13.74
C ARG A 212 -15.63 15.53 12.41
N CYS A 213 -14.83 15.05 11.48
CA CYS A 213 -14.82 15.45 10.08
C CYS A 213 -14.25 14.32 9.22
N VAL A 214 -14.58 14.37 7.93
CA VAL A 214 -14.02 13.48 6.93
C VAL A 214 -13.18 14.27 5.94
N VAL A 215 -12.03 13.74 5.57
CA VAL A 215 -11.13 14.30 4.54
C VAL A 215 -11.09 13.35 3.35
N CYS A 216 -11.41 13.87 2.18
CA CYS A 216 -11.45 13.14 0.91
C CYS A 216 -10.47 13.72 -0.10
N ASP A 217 -10.12 12.95 -1.12
CA ASP A 217 -9.46 13.46 -2.31
C ASP A 217 -10.38 14.45 -3.04
N LEU A 218 -9.80 15.35 -3.83
CA LEU A 218 -10.55 16.30 -4.66
C LEU A 218 -11.31 15.60 -5.79
N HIS A 219 -10.88 14.42 -6.22
CA HIS A 219 -11.51 13.67 -7.31
C HIS A 219 -12.95 13.27 -6.96
N PRO A 220 -13.95 13.70 -7.77
CA PRO A 220 -15.36 13.51 -7.44
C PRO A 220 -15.83 12.06 -7.54
N ASP A 221 -15.23 11.27 -8.42
CA ASP A 221 -15.73 9.95 -8.80
C ASP A 221 -15.01 8.79 -8.08
N TYR A 222 -14.09 9.09 -7.13
CA TYR A 222 -13.47 8.04 -6.36
C TYR A 222 -14.47 7.39 -5.39
N PHE A 223 -14.45 6.07 -5.31
CA PHE A 223 -15.28 5.34 -4.34
C PHE A 223 -14.98 5.75 -2.90
N ALA A 224 -13.71 6.02 -2.56
CA ALA A 224 -13.32 6.55 -1.26
C ALA A 224 -14.01 7.90 -0.98
N THR A 225 -14.03 8.81 -1.96
CA THR A 225 -14.68 10.12 -1.84
C THR A 225 -16.19 9.95 -1.63
N ALA A 226 -16.87 9.17 -2.49
CA ALA A 226 -18.31 8.93 -2.37
C ALA A 226 -18.67 8.27 -1.03
N TRP A 227 -17.86 7.33 -0.56
CA TRP A 227 -18.04 6.71 0.75
C TRP A 227 -17.84 7.72 1.88
N GLY A 228 -16.80 8.53 1.83
CA GLY A 228 -16.50 9.55 2.83
C GLY A 228 -17.61 10.59 2.96
N GLU A 229 -18.17 11.05 1.84
CA GLU A 229 -19.30 11.99 1.81
C GLU A 229 -20.56 11.39 2.41
N ARG A 230 -20.87 10.13 2.06
CA ARG A 230 -21.99 9.41 2.66
C ARG A 230 -21.82 9.25 4.16
N CYS A 231 -20.62 8.82 4.61
CA CYS A 231 -20.28 8.68 6.01
C CYS A 231 -20.43 9.98 6.79
N ALA A 232 -20.01 11.10 6.22
CA ALA A 232 -20.13 12.43 6.83
C ALA A 232 -21.59 12.90 6.90
N ALA A 233 -22.34 12.69 5.83
CA ALA A 233 -23.77 13.04 5.78
C ALA A 233 -24.58 12.29 6.83
N GLU A 234 -24.38 10.97 6.98
CA GLU A 234 -25.04 10.14 7.98
C GLU A 234 -24.73 10.57 9.42
N ARG A 235 -23.55 11.14 9.65
CA ARG A 235 -23.09 11.62 10.98
C ARG A 235 -23.28 13.11 11.21
N HIS A 236 -23.75 13.85 10.22
CA HIS A 236 -23.89 15.29 10.25
C HIS A 236 -22.58 16.04 10.60
N ILE A 237 -21.46 15.58 10.03
CA ILE A 237 -20.12 16.16 10.21
C ILE A 237 -19.59 16.74 8.88
N PRO A 238 -18.67 17.73 8.93
CA PRO A 238 -18.13 18.35 7.74
C PRO A 238 -17.25 17.43 6.91
N VAL A 239 -17.21 17.67 5.60
CA VAL A 239 -16.28 17.07 4.63
C VAL A 239 -15.31 18.12 4.16
N TYR A 240 -14.04 17.78 4.11
CA TYR A 240 -12.98 18.59 3.51
C TYR A 240 -12.39 17.84 2.31
N ARG A 241 -12.27 18.52 1.18
CA ARG A 241 -11.61 17.98 -0.01
C ARG A 241 -10.20 18.53 -0.11
N VAL A 242 -9.22 17.67 -0.39
CA VAL A 242 -7.81 18.02 -0.49
C VAL A 242 -7.30 17.73 -1.90
N GLN A 243 -6.55 18.66 -2.44
CA GLN A 243 -5.93 18.51 -3.75
C GLN A 243 -4.84 17.42 -3.66
N HIS A 244 -4.83 16.52 -4.64
CA HIS A 244 -4.04 15.28 -4.64
C HIS A 244 -2.54 15.51 -4.44
N HIS A 245 -1.94 16.39 -5.23
CA HIS A 245 -0.49 16.68 -5.18
C HIS A 245 -0.10 17.48 -3.94
N HIS A 246 -1.00 18.31 -3.42
CA HIS A 246 -0.80 18.95 -2.12
C HIS A 246 -0.78 17.92 -1.00
N ALA A 247 -1.66 16.90 -1.06
CA ALA A 247 -1.64 15.80 -0.09
C ALA A 247 -0.32 15.02 -0.14
N HIS A 248 0.24 14.73 -1.32
CA HIS A 248 1.56 14.12 -1.48
C HIS A 248 2.67 14.96 -0.83
N ALA A 249 2.70 16.27 -1.11
CA ALA A 249 3.71 17.16 -0.53
C ALA A 249 3.59 17.23 0.99
N VAL A 250 2.38 17.39 1.52
CA VAL A 250 2.13 17.48 2.96
C VAL A 250 2.43 16.17 3.69
N ALA A 251 2.22 15.01 3.05
CA ALA A 251 2.60 13.72 3.61
C ALA A 251 4.12 13.65 3.88
N VAL A 252 4.94 14.08 2.90
CA VAL A 252 6.40 14.17 3.06
C VAL A 252 6.77 15.20 4.13
N MET A 253 6.12 16.37 4.13
CA MET A 253 6.36 17.39 5.17
C MET A 253 6.05 16.86 6.56
N ALA A 254 5.01 16.06 6.71
CA ALA A 254 4.63 15.46 8.00
C ALA A 254 5.65 14.42 8.44
N GLU A 255 6.09 13.52 7.54
CA GLU A 255 7.07 12.47 7.83
C GLU A 255 8.40 13.03 8.30
N TYR A 256 8.86 14.11 7.68
CA TYR A 256 10.14 14.77 8.02
C TYR A 256 10.01 15.96 8.95
N ALA A 257 8.82 16.18 9.55
CA ALA A 257 8.52 17.31 10.44
C ALA A 257 8.89 18.68 9.85
N LEU A 258 8.80 18.85 8.53
CA LEU A 258 9.10 20.11 7.85
C LEU A 258 8.05 21.17 8.19
N THR A 259 8.53 22.38 8.40
CA THR A 259 7.70 23.56 8.70
C THR A 259 7.98 24.68 7.70
N GLY A 260 7.02 25.56 7.49
CA GLY A 260 7.14 26.64 6.52
C GLY A 260 6.82 26.19 5.08
N ASP A 261 7.25 27.00 4.12
CA ASP A 261 7.01 26.73 2.70
C ASP A 261 8.07 25.81 2.11
N VAL A 262 7.65 24.89 1.28
CA VAL A 262 8.53 24.01 0.51
C VAL A 262 8.23 24.10 -0.99
N LEU A 263 9.20 23.74 -1.80
CA LEU A 263 8.99 23.41 -3.22
C LEU A 263 8.84 21.90 -3.32
N ALA A 264 7.70 21.45 -3.84
CA ALA A 264 7.43 20.05 -4.09
C ALA A 264 7.36 19.78 -5.58
N LEU A 265 8.11 18.79 -6.03
CA LEU A 265 8.05 18.23 -7.37
C LEU A 265 7.26 16.91 -7.25
N CYS A 266 6.00 16.92 -7.73
CA CYS A 266 5.12 15.76 -7.73
C CYS A 266 5.16 15.11 -9.12
N LEU A 267 5.67 13.89 -9.19
CA LEU A 267 5.89 13.14 -10.44
C LEU A 267 5.02 11.88 -10.49
N ASP A 268 3.81 11.99 -10.00
CA ASP A 268 2.81 10.93 -10.09
C ASP A 268 2.18 10.85 -11.50
N GLY A 269 1.54 9.72 -11.78
CA GLY A 269 0.97 9.50 -13.12
C GLY A 269 -0.31 10.30 -13.37
N THR A 270 -1.16 10.44 -12.36
CA THR A 270 -2.46 11.12 -12.47
C THR A 270 -2.97 11.58 -11.12
N GLY A 271 -3.39 12.83 -11.02
CA GLY A 271 -4.15 13.39 -9.91
C GLY A 271 -5.18 14.39 -10.43
N TYR A 272 -6.27 14.62 -9.70
CA TYR A 272 -7.30 15.55 -10.10
C TYR A 272 -6.88 16.99 -9.76
N GLY A 273 -6.84 17.85 -10.79
CA GLY A 273 -6.47 19.26 -10.68
C GLY A 273 -7.62 20.17 -10.31
N ASP A 274 -7.30 21.37 -9.80
CA ASP A 274 -8.31 22.40 -9.51
C ASP A 274 -9.03 22.93 -10.76
N ASP A 275 -8.40 22.78 -11.90
CA ASP A 275 -8.92 23.13 -13.22
C ASP A 275 -9.73 22.00 -13.86
N CYS A 276 -10.06 20.95 -13.10
CA CYS A 276 -10.76 19.76 -13.56
C CYS A 276 -10.02 19.00 -14.67
N THR A 277 -8.71 19.17 -14.76
CA THR A 277 -7.84 18.40 -15.65
C THR A 277 -7.03 17.37 -14.89
N ILE A 278 -6.40 16.45 -15.61
CA ILE A 278 -5.45 15.50 -15.02
C ILE A 278 -4.13 16.22 -14.84
N TRP A 279 -3.66 16.25 -13.60
CA TRP A 279 -2.33 16.72 -13.24
C TRP A 279 -1.39 15.51 -13.06
N GLY A 280 -0.12 15.73 -13.38
CA GLY A 280 0.96 14.74 -13.18
C GLY A 280 2.27 15.33 -13.69
N GLY A 281 3.25 15.52 -12.82
CA GLY A 281 4.49 16.23 -13.12
C GLY A 281 4.39 17.73 -12.80
N GLU A 282 4.05 17.99 -11.53
CA GLU A 282 3.73 19.32 -11.01
C GLU A 282 4.86 19.89 -10.16
N LEU A 283 5.18 21.17 -10.34
CA LEU A 283 5.99 21.94 -9.42
C LEU A 283 5.09 22.87 -8.63
N ILE A 284 4.95 22.61 -7.33
CA ILE A 284 4.12 23.40 -6.43
C ILE A 284 4.97 24.01 -5.30
N ARG A 285 4.68 25.26 -4.94
CA ARG A 285 5.11 25.83 -3.66
C ARG A 285 3.97 25.61 -2.68
N CYS A 286 4.24 25.00 -1.55
CA CYS A 286 3.20 24.75 -0.56
C CYS A 286 3.71 24.86 0.88
N SER A 287 2.77 25.16 1.76
CA SER A 287 2.84 24.94 3.20
C SER A 287 1.94 23.74 3.54
N ARG A 288 1.73 23.45 4.82
CA ARG A 288 0.79 22.41 5.24
C ARG A 288 -0.68 22.74 4.99
N THR A 289 -1.01 24.03 4.75
CA THR A 289 -2.39 24.51 4.61
C THR A 289 -2.71 25.13 3.26
N GLU A 290 -1.69 25.55 2.55
CA GLU A 290 -1.86 26.30 1.29
C GLU A 290 -0.86 25.80 0.24
N TYR A 291 -1.24 25.91 -1.02
CA TYR A 291 -0.36 25.60 -2.14
C TYR A 291 -0.60 26.54 -3.31
N ARG A 292 0.42 26.67 -4.14
CA ARG A 292 0.38 27.36 -5.41
C ARG A 292 1.11 26.55 -6.47
N ARG A 293 0.44 26.21 -7.56
CA ARG A 293 1.05 25.60 -8.73
C ARG A 293 1.96 26.63 -9.40
N LEU A 294 3.24 26.30 -9.55
CA LEU A 294 4.23 27.18 -10.18
C LEU A 294 4.48 26.80 -11.63
N SER A 295 4.53 25.52 -11.93
CA SER A 295 4.80 24.97 -13.25
C SER A 295 4.27 23.54 -13.34
N HIS A 296 4.13 23.05 -14.56
CA HIS A 296 3.72 21.69 -14.85
C HIS A 296 4.26 21.24 -16.21
N HIS A 297 4.21 19.95 -16.49
CA HIS A 297 4.46 19.44 -17.83
C HIS A 297 3.41 19.96 -18.83
N LEU A 298 3.82 20.05 -20.10
CA LEU A 298 2.88 20.35 -21.17
C LEU A 298 1.72 19.35 -21.16
N TYR A 299 0.51 19.85 -21.25
CA TYR A 299 -0.66 18.98 -21.40
C TYR A 299 -0.62 18.28 -22.75
N LEU A 300 -0.70 16.96 -22.68
CA LEU A 300 -0.74 16.10 -23.84
C LEU A 300 -2.05 15.30 -23.86
N PRO A 301 -2.66 15.10 -25.02
CA PRO A 301 -3.77 14.15 -25.12
C PRO A 301 -3.37 12.77 -24.62
N MET A 302 -4.25 12.10 -23.88
CA MET A 302 -4.05 10.74 -23.39
C MET A 302 -4.75 9.73 -24.34
N PRO A 303 -4.04 9.14 -25.32
CA PRO A 303 -4.65 8.23 -26.28
C PRO A 303 -5.17 6.94 -25.63
N GLY A 304 -6.50 6.80 -25.55
CA GLY A 304 -7.16 5.67 -24.88
C GLY A 304 -7.46 5.91 -23.39
N GLY A 305 -7.33 7.14 -22.88
CA GLY A 305 -7.64 7.47 -21.50
C GLY A 305 -6.75 6.70 -20.53
N ASP A 306 -7.34 6.05 -19.52
CA ASP A 306 -6.63 5.30 -18.44
C ASP A 306 -5.66 4.23 -18.96
N ILE A 307 -5.84 3.72 -20.18
CA ILE A 307 -4.91 2.78 -20.79
C ILE A 307 -3.54 3.44 -21.00
N ALA A 308 -3.50 4.77 -21.28
CA ALA A 308 -2.24 5.47 -21.48
C ALA A 308 -1.34 5.47 -20.22
N ALA A 309 -1.92 5.45 -19.02
CA ALA A 309 -1.19 5.31 -17.77
C ALA A 309 -0.56 3.92 -17.60
N ARG A 310 -1.18 2.87 -18.17
CA ARG A 310 -0.69 1.49 -18.14
C ARG A 310 0.26 1.14 -19.28
N GLU A 311 0.16 1.89 -20.39
CA GLU A 311 0.93 1.71 -21.62
C GLU A 311 1.67 3.01 -21.97
N PRO A 312 2.83 3.30 -21.31
CA PRO A 312 3.54 4.61 -21.44
C PRO A 312 3.94 4.97 -22.87
N TRP A 313 4.09 3.98 -23.77
CA TRP A 313 4.38 4.21 -25.17
C TRP A 313 3.33 5.09 -25.86
N ARG A 314 2.07 5.06 -25.40
CA ARG A 314 0.98 5.93 -25.91
C ARG A 314 1.27 7.39 -25.65
N MET A 315 1.80 7.71 -24.48
CA MET A 315 2.20 9.08 -24.14
C MET A 315 3.41 9.54 -24.94
N ALA A 316 4.37 8.63 -25.21
CA ALA A 316 5.49 8.93 -26.09
C ALA A 316 5.03 9.26 -27.52
N VAL A 317 4.07 8.52 -28.07
CA VAL A 317 3.48 8.82 -29.38
C VAL A 317 2.74 10.16 -29.34
N SER A 318 1.95 10.43 -28.30
CA SER A 318 1.24 11.71 -28.13
C SER A 318 2.19 12.90 -28.08
N LEU A 319 3.30 12.78 -27.36
CA LEU A 319 4.34 13.79 -27.31
C LEU A 319 4.93 14.05 -28.71
N LEU A 320 5.34 12.98 -29.41
CA LEU A 320 5.93 13.11 -30.76
C LEU A 320 4.96 13.72 -31.78
N TYR A 321 3.66 13.46 -31.63
CA TYR A 321 2.65 14.07 -32.50
C TYR A 321 2.39 15.54 -32.21
N SER A 322 2.67 15.97 -30.97
CA SER A 322 2.44 17.34 -30.49
C SER A 322 3.65 18.29 -30.71
N LEU A 323 4.81 17.72 -31.10
CA LEU A 323 6.03 18.47 -31.47
C LEU A 323 6.00 18.82 -32.96
#